data_bdd6f468ad71c5549525aab4601cb146
#
_entry.id   bdd6f468ad71c5549525aab4601cb146
#
_cell.length_a   1.000
_cell.length_b   1.000
_cell.length_c   1.000
_cell.angle_alpha   90.00
_cell.angle_beta   90.00
_cell.angle_gamma   90.00
#
_symmetry.space_group_name_H-M   'P 1'
#
loop_
_entity.id
_entity.type
_entity.pdbx_description
1 polymer ?
#
loop_
_entity_poly.entity_id
_entity_poly.type
_entity_poly.pdbx_seq_one_letter_code
_entity_poly.pdbx_strand_id
1 'polypeptide(L)'
;MSRGRTRSMVLLGAVGLAAVSTAREGKPTASAADWPQWRGPNRDAVSGETGLLPEWKPAGPPLAWKATGLGGGFSSVAISGGRIFTMGDQGDTQLVVALDPANGKTLWTAKVGPVWPDEYGGPRGTPTVDGELLYAIGTEGDLVCLESATGKERWRRSLPRDFGGQMMSIWKFSESPLVDGDRLVFTPGARDAALVALDKKTGKEVWRTAIPDLGRKGKDGAAYASIVVSEGAGVRQYVQLMGRGLVGVRAADGKLLWSYNRIANDVANIPTPIVRGDFVFTSTGYQTGSALLKLVRSGDGLTAQEVYFLDAKTLQSHHGGLVLVGDHIYGGHGHNKGFPICVEMATGKVVWGGDIRNAGTGSAAVMFADGHLYFRYQNGLVVLIEATPAGYREKGSFTIPEVKNPSWPHPVIAGGRLYLREQDALYCYDVRKS
;
A
#
# COMPACT_ATOMS: atom_id res chain seq x y z
N MET A 1 70.72 -0.63 66.85
CA MET A 1 70.78 -0.71 65.38
C MET A 1 69.61 -1.57 64.90
N SER A 2 68.55 -0.98 64.49
CA SER A 2 67.42 -1.75 63.86
C SER A 2 66.71 -0.77 62.94
N ARG A 3 66.70 -1.07 61.66
CA ARG A 3 66.10 -0.33 60.58
C ARG A 3 64.62 -0.67 60.45
N GLY A 4 63.72 0.26 60.73
CA GLY A 4 62.29 0.12 60.45
C GLY A 4 62.01 0.27 58.94
N ARG A 5 61.27 -0.68 58.37
CA ARG A 5 60.75 -0.56 57.01
C ARG A 5 59.27 -0.13 57.04
N THR A 6 59.02 1.05 56.56
CA THR A 6 57.67 1.60 56.35
C THR A 6 57.06 0.93 55.04
N ARG A 7 55.93 0.32 55.16
CA ARG A 7 55.11 -0.17 54.01
C ARG A 7 54.11 0.88 53.66
N SER A 8 54.23 1.43 52.48
CA SER A 8 53.17 2.27 51.88
C SER A 8 52.07 1.40 51.27
N MET A 9 50.87 1.65 51.70
CA MET A 9 49.65 1.00 51.20
C MET A 9 49.08 1.84 50.08
N VAL A 10 49.06 1.32 48.84
CA VAL A 10 48.45 1.94 47.68
C VAL A 10 46.98 1.51 47.64
N LEU A 11 46.08 2.46 47.83
CA LEU A 11 44.64 2.29 47.55
C LEU A 11 44.40 2.36 46.04
N LEU A 12 43.97 1.24 45.42
CA LEU A 12 43.39 1.24 44.07
C LEU A 12 41.91 1.65 44.18
N GLY A 13 41.58 2.85 43.70
CA GLY A 13 40.19 3.24 43.47
C GLY A 13 39.63 2.57 42.22
N ALA A 14 38.63 1.76 42.39
CA ALA A 14 37.87 1.19 41.26
C ALA A 14 36.87 2.23 40.75
N VAL A 15 37.10 2.75 39.53
CA VAL A 15 36.16 3.59 38.81
C VAL A 15 35.14 2.65 38.15
N GLY A 16 33.94 2.58 38.71
CA GLY A 16 32.82 1.88 38.12
C GLY A 16 32.28 2.61 36.87
N LEU A 17 32.49 2.07 35.67
CA LEU A 17 31.77 2.49 34.47
C LEU A 17 30.31 2.07 34.59
N ALA A 18 29.41 3.01 34.82
CA ALA A 18 27.98 2.78 34.65
C ALA A 18 27.68 2.70 33.14
N ALA A 19 27.38 1.50 32.64
CA ALA A 19 26.87 1.31 31.29
C ALA A 19 25.43 1.86 31.21
N VAL A 20 25.27 3.01 30.58
CA VAL A 20 23.96 3.53 30.19
C VAL A 20 23.43 2.67 29.08
N SER A 21 22.57 1.70 29.41
CA SER A 21 21.78 0.93 28.48
C SER A 21 20.72 1.86 27.88
N THR A 22 20.93 2.36 26.66
CA THR A 22 19.88 2.97 25.87
C THR A 22 18.95 1.86 25.40
N ALA A 23 17.84 1.66 26.09
CA ALA A 23 16.73 0.83 25.63
C ALA A 23 16.27 1.45 24.30
N ARG A 24 16.53 0.73 23.18
CA ARG A 24 15.81 0.97 21.94
C ARG A 24 14.35 0.67 22.24
N GLU A 25 13.51 1.70 22.21
CA GLU A 25 12.06 1.51 22.16
C GLU A 25 11.76 0.68 20.90
N GLY A 26 11.48 -0.59 21.10
CA GLY A 26 11.03 -1.47 20.03
C GLY A 26 9.71 -0.92 19.49
N LYS A 27 9.60 -0.76 18.14
CA LYS A 27 8.31 -0.55 17.49
C LYS A 27 7.34 -1.56 18.10
N PRO A 28 6.11 -1.16 18.49
CA PRO A 28 5.09 -2.11 18.85
C PRO A 28 4.94 -3.07 17.65
N THR A 29 5.20 -4.34 17.87
CA THR A 29 4.95 -5.39 16.87
C THR A 29 3.46 -5.35 16.58
N ALA A 30 3.09 -5.02 15.32
CA ALA A 30 1.71 -5.16 14.88
C ALA A 30 1.23 -6.56 15.25
N SER A 31 0.05 -6.68 15.86
CA SER A 31 -0.52 -7.98 16.13
C SER A 31 -0.72 -8.70 14.78
N ALA A 32 -0.70 -10.03 14.77
CA ALA A 32 -0.96 -10.80 13.54
C ALA A 32 -2.31 -10.43 12.89
N ALA A 33 -3.21 -9.83 13.66
CA ALA A 33 -4.52 -9.34 13.24
C ALA A 33 -4.52 -7.90 12.67
N ASP A 34 -3.39 -7.18 12.65
CA ASP A 34 -3.34 -5.78 12.21
C ASP A 34 -3.06 -5.67 10.70
N TRP A 35 -3.83 -4.83 10.03
CA TRP A 35 -3.66 -4.41 8.62
C TRP A 35 -3.68 -2.88 8.56
N PRO A 36 -2.65 -2.19 9.09
CA PRO A 36 -2.74 -0.79 9.50
C PRO A 36 -2.77 0.21 8.34
N GLN A 37 -2.57 -0.22 7.11
CA GLN A 37 -2.45 0.65 5.94
C GLN A 37 -2.74 -0.09 4.63
N TRP A 38 -2.72 0.64 3.52
CA TRP A 38 -2.81 0.12 2.17
C TRP A 38 -1.89 -1.07 1.94
N ARG A 39 -2.46 -2.22 1.52
CA ARG A 39 -1.76 -3.48 1.22
C ARG A 39 -1.02 -4.09 2.43
N GLY A 40 -1.44 -3.76 3.65
CA GLY A 40 -0.96 -4.37 4.89
C GLY A 40 0.33 -3.76 5.47
N PRO A 41 0.91 -4.40 6.50
CA PRO A 41 2.04 -3.84 7.25
C PRO A 41 3.24 -3.47 6.38
N ASN A 42 3.52 -4.27 5.33
CA ASN A 42 4.65 -4.09 4.42
C ASN A 42 4.26 -3.45 3.09
N ARG A 43 2.99 -3.10 2.87
CA ARG A 43 2.44 -2.57 1.61
C ARG A 43 2.62 -3.51 0.41
N ASP A 44 2.66 -4.81 0.64
CA ASP A 44 2.92 -5.89 -0.32
C ASP A 44 1.70 -6.76 -0.65
N ALA A 45 0.56 -6.55 0.04
CA ALA A 45 -0.67 -7.33 -0.04
C ALA A 45 -0.48 -8.79 0.41
N VAL A 46 0.44 -9.03 1.34
CA VAL A 46 0.69 -10.33 1.95
C VAL A 46 0.22 -10.30 3.40
N SER A 47 -0.71 -11.18 3.75
CA SER A 47 -1.10 -11.45 5.14
C SER A 47 -0.27 -12.61 5.69
N GLY A 48 0.25 -12.44 6.90
CA GLY A 48 0.95 -13.49 7.63
C GLY A 48 0.02 -14.47 8.35
N GLU A 49 -1.29 -14.37 8.16
CA GLU A 49 -2.25 -15.24 8.81
C GLU A 49 -2.21 -16.67 8.28
N THR A 50 -2.50 -17.62 9.14
CA THR A 50 -2.54 -19.05 8.87
C THR A 50 -3.79 -19.68 9.49
N GLY A 51 -4.10 -20.94 9.13
CA GLY A 51 -5.29 -21.62 9.61
C GLY A 51 -6.57 -21.14 8.94
N LEU A 52 -6.45 -20.65 7.69
CA LEU A 52 -7.58 -20.21 6.89
C LEU A 52 -8.20 -21.35 6.07
N LEU A 53 -9.45 -21.18 5.61
CA LEU A 53 -10.14 -22.15 4.78
C LEU A 53 -9.35 -22.38 3.48
N PRO A 54 -8.91 -23.64 3.19
CA PRO A 54 -8.13 -23.93 1.98
C PRO A 54 -8.99 -24.04 0.72
N GLU A 55 -10.30 -24.12 0.89
CA GLU A 55 -11.26 -24.12 -0.20
C GLU A 55 -12.63 -23.60 0.25
N TRP A 56 -13.43 -23.11 -0.68
CA TRP A 56 -14.76 -22.58 -0.41
C TRP A 56 -15.84 -23.43 -1.08
N LYS A 57 -16.96 -23.58 -0.38
CA LYS A 57 -18.20 -24.10 -0.96
C LYS A 57 -18.79 -23.06 -1.94
N PRO A 58 -19.68 -23.43 -2.84
CA PRO A 58 -20.30 -22.50 -3.80
C PRO A 58 -20.98 -21.26 -3.18
N ALA A 59 -21.43 -21.36 -1.91
CA ALA A 59 -21.99 -20.24 -1.17
C ALA A 59 -20.92 -19.26 -0.63
N GLY A 60 -19.64 -19.55 -0.81
CA GLY A 60 -18.53 -18.80 -0.20
C GLY A 60 -18.33 -19.09 1.30
N PRO A 61 -17.41 -18.37 1.95
CA PRO A 61 -17.23 -18.46 3.39
C PRO A 61 -18.42 -17.85 4.14
N PRO A 62 -18.67 -18.25 5.41
CA PRO A 62 -19.78 -17.72 6.20
C PRO A 62 -19.69 -16.20 6.38
N LEU A 63 -20.76 -15.48 6.09
CA LEU A 63 -20.87 -14.05 6.40
C LEU A 63 -21.03 -13.87 7.92
N ALA A 64 -20.07 -13.19 8.55
CA ALA A 64 -20.12 -12.88 9.97
C ALA A 64 -21.03 -11.66 10.24
N TRP A 65 -20.85 -10.60 9.46
CA TRP A 65 -21.68 -9.41 9.51
C TRP A 65 -21.55 -8.54 8.24
N LYS A 66 -22.52 -7.66 8.02
CA LYS A 66 -22.54 -6.60 7.00
C LYS A 66 -22.75 -5.27 7.69
N ALA A 67 -21.90 -4.28 7.39
CA ALA A 67 -22.13 -2.88 7.76
C ALA A 67 -22.60 -2.09 6.53
N THR A 68 -23.38 -1.05 6.74
CA THR A 68 -23.86 -0.10 5.72
C THR A 68 -23.78 1.33 6.25
N GLY A 69 -24.04 2.32 5.42
CA GLY A 69 -23.94 3.73 5.80
C GLY A 69 -22.50 4.25 5.81
N LEU A 70 -21.62 3.62 5.03
CA LEU A 70 -20.20 4.01 4.95
C LEU A 70 -19.95 5.07 3.88
N GLY A 71 -20.96 5.36 3.07
CA GLY A 71 -20.87 6.26 1.92
C GLY A 71 -20.24 5.62 0.69
N GLY A 72 -20.37 6.26 -0.48
CA GLY A 72 -19.80 5.78 -1.73
C GLY A 72 -18.29 5.87 -1.77
N GLY A 73 -17.63 4.99 -2.53
CA GLY A 73 -16.19 5.07 -2.77
C GLY A 73 -15.48 3.73 -2.91
N PHE A 74 -14.19 3.80 -3.18
CA PHE A 74 -13.33 2.67 -3.52
C PHE A 74 -12.19 2.45 -2.50
N SER A 75 -12.21 3.16 -1.38
CA SER A 75 -11.27 2.94 -0.28
C SER A 75 -11.35 1.51 0.23
N SER A 76 -10.21 0.85 0.41
CA SER A 76 -10.15 -0.41 1.16
C SER A 76 -10.24 -0.14 2.66
N VAL A 77 -9.96 -1.14 3.48
CA VAL A 77 -9.96 -0.97 4.94
C VAL A 77 -8.55 -1.02 5.51
N ALA A 78 -8.31 -0.23 6.56
CA ALA A 78 -7.21 -0.42 7.49
C ALA A 78 -7.74 -0.95 8.82
N ILE A 79 -6.99 -1.83 9.48
CA ILE A 79 -7.38 -2.46 10.75
C ILE A 79 -6.22 -2.32 11.72
N SER A 80 -6.45 -1.62 12.82
CA SER A 80 -5.43 -1.44 13.86
C SER A 80 -6.06 -1.00 15.18
N GLY A 81 -5.45 -1.39 16.28
CA GLY A 81 -5.89 -0.98 17.61
C GLY A 81 -7.34 -1.37 17.92
N GLY A 82 -7.81 -2.51 17.41
CA GLY A 82 -9.18 -3.00 17.61
C GLY A 82 -10.26 -2.18 16.88
N ARG A 83 -9.92 -1.51 15.78
CA ARG A 83 -10.86 -0.73 14.93
C ARG A 83 -10.60 -0.99 13.45
N ILE A 84 -11.65 -0.84 12.65
CA ILE A 84 -11.58 -0.84 11.19
C ILE A 84 -11.77 0.61 10.74
N PHE A 85 -10.98 1.03 9.75
CA PHE A 85 -11.05 2.38 9.18
C PHE A 85 -11.19 2.29 7.66
N THR A 86 -12.06 3.11 7.10
CA THR A 86 -12.24 3.28 5.66
C THR A 86 -12.65 4.71 5.36
N MET A 87 -12.79 5.04 4.08
CA MET A 87 -13.30 6.34 3.65
C MET A 87 -14.53 6.18 2.77
N GLY A 88 -15.42 7.17 2.78
CA GLY A 88 -16.61 7.20 1.92
C GLY A 88 -17.20 8.59 1.81
N ASP A 89 -17.98 8.81 0.74
CA ASP A 89 -18.72 10.03 0.48
C ASP A 89 -20.11 9.95 1.11
N GLN A 90 -20.44 10.89 1.98
CA GLN A 90 -21.78 11.03 2.58
C GLN A 90 -22.28 12.48 2.37
N GLY A 91 -23.37 12.62 1.63
CA GLY A 91 -23.85 13.93 1.22
C GLY A 91 -22.82 14.66 0.35
N ASP A 92 -22.39 15.83 0.78
CA ASP A 92 -21.38 16.67 0.13
C ASP A 92 -19.96 16.52 0.70
N THR A 93 -19.80 15.59 1.64
CA THR A 93 -18.59 15.48 2.47
C THR A 93 -17.96 14.11 2.37
N GLN A 94 -16.65 14.08 2.16
CA GLN A 94 -15.81 12.90 2.23
C GLN A 94 -15.36 12.66 3.66
N LEU A 95 -15.61 11.44 4.19
CA LEU A 95 -15.38 11.09 5.59
C LEU A 95 -14.37 9.95 5.73
N VAL A 96 -13.60 9.93 6.83
CA VAL A 96 -13.09 8.72 7.44
C VAL A 96 -14.18 8.16 8.34
N VAL A 97 -14.38 6.84 8.27
CA VAL A 97 -15.34 6.09 9.08
C VAL A 97 -14.57 5.05 9.89
N ALA A 98 -14.76 5.05 11.21
CA ALA A 98 -14.22 4.01 12.10
C ALA A 98 -15.33 3.06 12.55
N LEU A 99 -15.05 1.76 12.52
CA LEU A 99 -16.00 0.70 12.82
C LEU A 99 -15.47 -0.23 13.91
N ASP A 100 -16.40 -0.81 14.66
CA ASP A 100 -16.15 -1.94 15.55
C ASP A 100 -15.96 -3.24 14.74
N PRO A 101 -14.82 -3.93 14.81
CA PRO A 101 -14.58 -5.17 14.06
C PRO A 101 -15.47 -6.34 14.48
N ALA A 102 -16.07 -6.30 15.68
CA ALA A 102 -16.93 -7.37 16.17
C ALA A 102 -18.28 -7.43 15.43
N ASN A 103 -18.80 -6.27 15.01
CA ASN A 103 -20.17 -6.16 14.50
C ASN A 103 -20.38 -5.13 13.37
N GLY A 104 -19.33 -4.42 12.96
CA GLY A 104 -19.38 -3.41 11.91
C GLY A 104 -20.09 -2.11 12.27
N LYS A 105 -20.43 -1.86 13.56
CA LYS A 105 -21.06 -0.59 13.98
C LYS A 105 -20.09 0.57 13.86
N THR A 106 -20.58 1.70 13.34
CA THR A 106 -19.81 2.95 13.30
C THR A 106 -19.53 3.44 14.72
N LEU A 107 -18.25 3.65 15.01
CA LEU A 107 -17.76 4.21 16.26
C LEU A 107 -17.68 5.73 16.20
N TRP A 108 -17.14 6.25 15.12
CA TRP A 108 -17.06 7.68 14.83
C TRP A 108 -16.86 7.93 13.33
N THR A 109 -17.12 9.16 12.91
CA THR A 109 -16.80 9.70 11.58
C THR A 109 -16.04 11.00 11.70
N ALA A 110 -15.16 11.30 10.74
CA ALA A 110 -14.41 12.56 10.70
C ALA A 110 -14.29 13.09 9.26
N LYS A 111 -14.47 14.40 9.11
CA LYS A 111 -14.42 15.08 7.81
C LYS A 111 -13.01 15.10 7.23
N VAL A 112 -12.88 14.73 5.95
CA VAL A 112 -11.64 14.85 5.16
C VAL A 112 -11.73 16.08 4.25
N GLY A 113 -12.67 16.12 3.32
CA GLY A 113 -12.79 17.17 2.34
C GLY A 113 -14.14 17.14 1.62
N PRO A 114 -14.28 17.89 0.52
CA PRO A 114 -15.46 17.83 -0.32
C PRO A 114 -15.51 16.56 -1.15
N VAL A 115 -16.71 16.18 -1.56
CA VAL A 115 -16.96 15.09 -2.52
C VAL A 115 -16.51 15.51 -3.93
N TRP A 116 -15.96 14.60 -4.69
CA TRP A 116 -15.76 14.74 -6.12
C TRP A 116 -16.95 14.10 -6.86
N PRO A 117 -17.87 14.92 -7.44
CA PRO A 117 -19.06 14.41 -8.12
C PRO A 117 -18.71 13.92 -9.52
N ASP A 118 -18.49 12.63 -9.68
CA ASP A 118 -18.16 11.96 -10.94
C ASP A 118 -18.78 10.57 -10.97
N GLU A 119 -18.91 9.95 -12.16
CA GLU A 119 -19.36 8.56 -12.31
C GLU A 119 -18.53 7.59 -11.47
N TYR A 120 -17.23 7.85 -11.37
CA TYR A 120 -16.30 7.09 -10.53
C TYR A 120 -15.89 7.89 -9.28
N GLY A 121 -16.79 8.70 -8.75
CA GLY A 121 -16.57 9.50 -7.56
C GLY A 121 -16.25 8.66 -6.32
N GLY A 122 -15.84 9.36 -5.27
CA GLY A 122 -15.50 8.76 -3.99
C GLY A 122 -14.01 8.49 -3.75
N PRO A 123 -13.62 8.37 -2.47
CA PRO A 123 -12.24 8.19 -2.05
C PRO A 123 -11.71 6.81 -2.47
N ARG A 124 -10.45 6.78 -2.90
CA ARG A 124 -9.71 5.57 -3.29
C ARG A 124 -8.58 5.25 -2.33
N GLY A 125 -7.97 6.27 -1.71
CA GLY A 125 -6.95 6.09 -0.71
C GLY A 125 -7.48 5.31 0.51
N THR A 126 -6.67 4.44 1.06
CA THR A 126 -6.94 3.75 2.33
C THR A 126 -6.27 4.54 3.46
N PRO A 127 -6.94 4.79 4.60
CA PRO A 127 -6.31 5.41 5.74
C PRO A 127 -5.07 4.63 6.21
N THR A 128 -4.05 5.36 6.68
CA THR A 128 -2.86 4.77 7.31
C THR A 128 -2.91 5.06 8.80
N VAL A 129 -2.80 4.01 9.62
CA VAL A 129 -2.84 4.09 11.09
C VAL A 129 -1.46 3.79 11.65
N ASP A 130 -1.00 4.65 12.55
CA ASP A 130 0.25 4.49 13.26
C ASP A 130 0.05 4.85 14.75
N GLY A 131 -0.22 3.82 15.56
CA GLY A 131 -0.56 3.96 16.97
C GLY A 131 -1.81 4.82 17.18
N GLU A 132 -1.64 5.96 17.85
CA GLU A 132 -2.75 6.86 18.17
C GLU A 132 -3.17 7.79 17.03
N LEU A 133 -2.45 7.78 15.92
CA LEU A 133 -2.68 8.69 14.79
C LEU A 133 -3.14 7.93 13.54
N LEU A 134 -4.03 8.58 12.80
CA LEU A 134 -4.53 8.13 11.51
C LEU A 134 -4.35 9.25 10.49
N TYR A 135 -3.95 8.87 9.27
CA TYR A 135 -3.73 9.78 8.15
C TYR A 135 -4.57 9.37 6.96
N ALA A 136 -5.21 10.33 6.31
CA ALA A 136 -6.02 10.09 5.13
C ALA A 136 -5.90 11.24 4.13
N ILE A 137 -5.91 10.91 2.83
CA ILE A 137 -5.92 11.87 1.73
C ILE A 137 -7.26 11.76 1.00
N GLY A 138 -7.98 12.86 0.91
CA GLY A 138 -9.22 12.97 0.14
C GLY A 138 -8.95 13.17 -1.35
N THR A 139 -10.00 13.03 -2.18
CA THR A 139 -9.91 13.13 -3.64
C THR A 139 -9.42 14.50 -4.11
N GLU A 140 -9.75 15.58 -3.42
CA GLU A 140 -9.28 16.94 -3.76
C GLU A 140 -7.91 17.28 -3.13
N GLY A 141 -7.25 16.29 -2.48
CA GLY A 141 -5.93 16.46 -1.91
C GLY A 141 -5.92 17.05 -0.49
N ASP A 142 -7.05 16.98 0.23
CA ASP A 142 -7.07 17.26 1.65
C ASP A 142 -6.38 16.12 2.40
N LEU A 143 -5.27 16.40 3.06
CA LEU A 143 -4.56 15.48 3.94
C LEU A 143 -4.87 15.81 5.39
N VAL A 144 -5.40 14.85 6.13
CA VAL A 144 -5.76 14.99 7.53
C VAL A 144 -4.99 14.05 8.42
N CYS A 145 -4.63 14.52 9.62
CA CYS A 145 -4.17 13.71 10.74
C CYS A 145 -5.23 13.72 11.84
N LEU A 146 -5.70 12.55 12.20
CA LEU A 146 -6.77 12.34 13.18
C LEU A 146 -6.26 11.49 14.35
N GLU A 147 -6.89 11.64 15.51
CA GLU A 147 -6.76 10.64 16.59
C GLU A 147 -7.50 9.37 16.20
N SER A 148 -6.81 8.24 16.15
CA SER A 148 -7.40 6.95 15.74
C SER A 148 -8.53 6.48 16.67
N ALA A 149 -8.50 6.89 17.93
CA ALA A 149 -9.53 6.53 18.92
C ALA A 149 -10.84 7.32 18.78
N THR A 150 -10.77 8.59 18.37
CA THR A 150 -11.90 9.54 18.48
C THR A 150 -12.28 10.22 17.17
N GLY A 151 -11.40 10.18 16.16
CA GLY A 151 -11.57 10.96 14.92
C GLY A 151 -11.28 12.45 15.07
N LYS A 152 -10.81 12.91 16.25
CA LYS A 152 -10.48 14.32 16.46
C LYS A 152 -9.30 14.74 15.59
N GLU A 153 -9.48 15.82 14.83
CA GLU A 153 -8.44 16.36 13.97
C GLU A 153 -7.29 16.97 14.79
N ARG A 154 -6.07 16.60 14.46
CA ARG A 154 -4.83 17.14 15.01
C ARG A 154 -4.25 18.23 14.15
N TRP A 155 -4.19 17.99 12.84
CA TRP A 155 -3.73 18.94 11.85
C TRP A 155 -4.23 18.56 10.45
N ARG A 156 -4.19 19.52 9.54
CA ARG A 156 -4.61 19.38 8.13
C ARG A 156 -3.61 20.07 7.22
N ARG A 157 -3.47 19.52 5.99
CA ARG A 157 -2.78 20.11 4.86
C ARG A 157 -3.63 19.99 3.60
N SER A 158 -3.28 20.75 2.58
CA SER A 158 -3.88 20.65 1.25
C SER A 158 -2.76 20.43 0.23
N LEU A 159 -2.79 19.31 -0.49
CA LEU A 159 -1.78 19.02 -1.49
C LEU A 159 -1.70 20.10 -2.57
N PRO A 160 -2.82 20.55 -3.17
CA PRO A 160 -2.79 21.63 -4.17
C PRO A 160 -2.33 22.97 -3.58
N ARG A 161 -2.89 23.40 -2.46
CA ARG A 161 -2.65 24.75 -1.92
C ARG A 161 -1.28 24.88 -1.25
N ASP A 162 -0.84 23.87 -0.48
CA ASP A 162 0.35 23.98 0.36
C ASP A 162 1.62 23.52 -0.41
N PHE A 163 1.46 22.70 -1.47
CA PHE A 163 2.57 22.09 -2.20
C PHE A 163 2.44 22.21 -3.73
N GLY A 164 1.48 22.98 -4.25
CA GLY A 164 1.26 23.08 -5.70
C GLY A 164 0.83 21.76 -6.34
N GLY A 165 0.26 20.86 -5.55
CA GLY A 165 -0.04 19.48 -5.95
C GLY A 165 -0.96 19.39 -7.17
N GLN A 166 -0.62 18.47 -8.08
CA GLN A 166 -1.37 18.23 -9.31
C GLN A 166 -1.36 16.74 -9.67
N MET A 167 -2.44 16.31 -10.31
CA MET A 167 -2.57 14.94 -10.83
C MET A 167 -2.14 14.88 -12.31
N MET A 168 -1.62 13.72 -12.73
CA MET A 168 -1.30 13.45 -14.14
C MET A 168 -2.54 13.42 -15.03
N SER A 169 -3.71 13.14 -14.48
CA SER A 169 -4.99 13.08 -15.21
C SER A 169 -6.19 13.27 -14.28
N ILE A 170 -7.39 12.92 -14.73
CA ILE A 170 -8.66 13.42 -14.18
C ILE A 170 -9.17 12.76 -12.90
N TRP A 171 -8.67 11.55 -12.52
CA TRP A 171 -9.29 10.73 -11.46
C TRP A 171 -8.87 11.09 -10.04
N LYS A 172 -8.38 12.30 -9.80
CA LYS A 172 -8.11 12.87 -8.48
C LYS A 172 -7.09 12.08 -7.63
N PHE A 173 -6.74 12.61 -6.47
CA PHE A 173 -5.78 11.96 -5.56
C PHE A 173 -6.33 10.63 -5.04
N SER A 174 -5.49 9.59 -5.10
CA SER A 174 -5.87 8.20 -4.79
C SER A 174 -4.86 7.48 -3.89
N GLU A 175 -3.76 8.15 -3.57
CA GLU A 175 -2.68 7.60 -2.77
C GLU A 175 -3.10 7.35 -1.32
N SER A 176 -2.59 6.26 -0.75
CA SER A 176 -2.59 6.00 0.68
C SER A 176 -1.25 6.48 1.24
N PRO A 177 -1.21 7.49 2.14
CA PRO A 177 0.04 8.06 2.64
C PRO A 177 0.88 7.03 3.39
N LEU A 178 2.19 7.18 3.38
CA LEU A 178 3.13 6.28 4.05
C LEU A 178 3.62 6.89 5.36
N VAL A 179 3.55 6.14 6.47
CA VAL A 179 4.30 6.47 7.70
C VAL A 179 5.60 5.68 7.74
N ASP A 180 6.72 6.38 7.89
CA ASP A 180 8.04 5.78 8.06
C ASP A 180 8.81 6.46 9.20
N GLY A 181 8.91 5.79 10.34
CA GLY A 181 9.44 6.37 11.57
C GLY A 181 8.62 7.59 12.02
N ASP A 182 9.25 8.75 12.13
CA ASP A 182 8.59 10.01 12.51
C ASP A 182 8.05 10.81 11.31
N ARG A 183 8.10 10.24 10.11
CA ARG A 183 7.72 10.92 8.87
C ARG A 183 6.42 10.41 8.32
N LEU A 184 5.63 11.33 7.77
CA LEU A 184 4.51 11.04 6.88
C LEU A 184 4.93 11.44 5.46
N VAL A 185 4.93 10.49 4.53
CA VAL A 185 5.39 10.70 3.15
C VAL A 185 4.24 10.51 2.17
N PHE A 186 4.11 11.41 1.21
CA PHE A 186 3.04 11.42 0.21
C PHE A 186 3.48 12.16 -1.05
N THR A 187 2.66 12.12 -2.10
CA THR A 187 2.95 12.56 -3.45
C THR A 187 2.04 13.71 -3.88
N PRO A 188 2.40 14.99 -3.64
CA PRO A 188 1.67 16.11 -4.23
C PRO A 188 1.76 16.13 -5.77
N GLY A 189 2.90 15.74 -6.34
CA GLY A 189 3.09 15.63 -7.78
C GLY A 189 3.51 16.93 -8.48
N ALA A 190 3.79 18.01 -7.76
CA ALA A 190 4.37 19.22 -8.33
C ALA A 190 5.85 19.01 -8.68
N ARG A 191 6.40 19.77 -9.63
CA ARG A 191 7.81 19.62 -10.03
C ARG A 191 8.80 19.94 -8.90
N ASP A 192 8.48 20.89 -8.04
CA ASP A 192 9.28 21.29 -6.88
C ASP A 192 8.86 20.57 -5.59
N ALA A 193 7.76 19.85 -5.62
CA ALA A 193 7.20 19.06 -4.52
C ALA A 193 6.60 17.74 -5.04
N ALA A 194 7.42 16.94 -5.73
CA ALA A 194 6.99 15.66 -6.28
C ALA A 194 6.61 14.67 -5.18
N LEU A 195 7.48 14.48 -4.20
CA LEU A 195 7.23 13.82 -2.93
C LEU A 195 7.51 14.81 -1.79
N VAL A 196 6.78 14.67 -0.69
CA VAL A 196 6.95 15.49 0.51
C VAL A 196 6.96 14.59 1.73
N ALA A 197 7.85 14.88 2.68
CA ALA A 197 7.82 14.31 4.03
C ALA A 197 7.47 15.39 5.04
N LEU A 198 6.51 15.08 5.91
CA LEU A 198 6.17 15.89 7.08
C LEU A 198 6.59 15.17 8.35
N ASP A 199 6.83 15.91 9.40
CA ASP A 199 6.76 15.38 10.76
C ASP A 199 5.32 14.90 11.01
N LYS A 200 5.16 13.63 11.28
CA LYS A 200 3.84 12.98 11.35
C LYS A 200 2.95 13.53 12.46
N LYS A 201 3.51 14.04 13.56
CA LYS A 201 2.77 14.55 14.72
C LYS A 201 2.31 15.99 14.53
N THR A 202 3.13 16.81 13.88
CA THR A 202 2.89 18.25 13.77
C THR A 202 2.43 18.72 12.39
N GLY A 203 2.61 17.89 11.36
CA GLY A 203 2.35 18.26 9.97
C GLY A 203 3.34 19.29 9.42
N LYS A 204 4.47 19.56 10.09
CA LYS A 204 5.53 20.46 9.60
C LYS A 204 6.36 19.75 8.54
N GLU A 205 6.71 20.47 7.48
CA GLU A 205 7.54 19.94 6.40
C GLU A 205 8.95 19.64 6.91
N VAL A 206 9.46 18.44 6.57
CA VAL A 206 10.83 18.00 6.84
C VAL A 206 11.68 18.18 5.57
N TRP A 207 11.17 17.73 4.43
CA TRP A 207 11.78 17.91 3.13
C TRP A 207 10.74 17.74 2.01
N ARG A 208 11.08 18.27 0.83
CA ARG A 208 10.36 18.02 -0.43
C ARG A 208 11.34 17.66 -1.54
N THR A 209 10.88 16.85 -2.48
CA THR A 209 11.65 16.40 -3.64
C THR A 209 11.30 17.26 -4.85
N ALA A 210 12.31 17.94 -5.41
CA ALA A 210 12.21 18.49 -6.74
C ALA A 210 12.62 17.44 -7.79
N ILE A 211 11.88 17.36 -8.90
CA ILE A 211 12.18 16.46 -10.01
C ILE A 211 12.47 17.25 -11.30
N PRO A 212 13.51 16.82 -12.07
CA PRO A 212 13.77 17.35 -13.40
C PRO A 212 12.73 16.82 -14.42
N ASP A 213 12.93 17.09 -15.68
CA ASP A 213 12.23 16.38 -16.74
C ASP A 213 12.65 14.91 -16.72
N LEU A 214 11.69 14.01 -16.46
CA LEU A 214 11.92 12.57 -16.35
C LEU A 214 11.81 11.83 -17.69
N GLY A 215 11.45 12.51 -18.76
CA GLY A 215 11.31 11.92 -20.10
C GLY A 215 9.97 12.22 -20.78
N ARG A 216 9.79 11.67 -21.99
CA ARG A 216 8.68 12.05 -22.89
C ARG A 216 7.38 11.30 -22.63
N LYS A 217 7.41 10.13 -21.98
CA LYS A 217 6.21 9.33 -21.71
C LYS A 217 5.51 9.84 -20.44
N GLY A 218 4.19 9.71 -20.43
CA GLY A 218 3.38 10.13 -19.31
C GLY A 218 3.21 11.66 -19.23
N LYS A 219 2.61 12.11 -18.15
CA LYS A 219 2.34 13.52 -17.86
C LYS A 219 2.87 13.89 -16.49
N ASP A 220 3.18 15.17 -16.28
CA ASP A 220 3.55 15.66 -14.95
C ASP A 220 2.39 15.46 -13.96
N GLY A 221 2.71 15.23 -12.71
CA GLY A 221 1.75 15.07 -11.66
C GLY A 221 1.89 13.78 -10.85
N ALA A 222 1.17 13.73 -9.75
CA ALA A 222 0.94 12.50 -9.00
C ALA A 222 0.19 11.50 -9.88
N ALA A 223 0.50 10.23 -9.72
CA ALA A 223 -0.26 9.15 -10.31
C ALA A 223 -1.18 8.51 -9.24
N TYR A 224 -1.53 7.26 -9.41
CA TYR A 224 -2.54 6.60 -8.57
C TYR A 224 -1.94 5.50 -7.67
N ALA A 225 -0.62 5.31 -7.74
CA ALA A 225 0.13 4.38 -6.92
C ALA A 225 0.36 4.92 -5.50
N SER A 226 0.72 4.05 -4.59
CA SER A 226 1.17 4.40 -3.25
C SER A 226 2.64 4.05 -3.05
N ILE A 227 3.36 4.87 -2.28
CA ILE A 227 4.79 4.76 -2.01
C ILE A 227 5.11 3.43 -1.32
N VAL A 228 6.23 2.81 -1.68
CA VAL A 228 6.84 1.70 -0.95
C VAL A 228 8.25 2.04 -0.50
N VAL A 229 8.73 1.41 0.59
CA VAL A 229 10.09 1.56 1.10
C VAL A 229 11.00 0.50 0.49
N SER A 230 12.20 0.90 0.06
CA SER A 230 13.25 0.00 -0.43
C SER A 230 14.56 0.29 0.30
N GLU A 231 15.33 -0.76 0.57
CA GLU A 231 16.74 -0.67 1.04
C GLU A 231 17.72 -1.05 -0.09
N GLY A 232 17.23 -1.05 -1.33
CA GLY A 232 18.00 -1.48 -2.50
C GLY A 232 19.29 -0.72 -2.68
N ALA A 233 20.35 -1.44 -3.09
CA ALA A 233 21.72 -0.95 -3.17
C ALA A 233 22.26 -0.32 -1.88
N GLY A 234 21.70 -0.73 -0.70
CA GLY A 234 22.10 -0.25 0.62
C GLY A 234 21.72 1.20 0.89
N VAL A 235 20.66 1.72 0.26
CA VAL A 235 20.12 3.07 0.50
C VAL A 235 18.64 2.99 0.82
N ARG A 236 18.24 3.46 2.02
CA ARG A 236 16.82 3.60 2.35
C ARG A 236 16.19 4.68 1.48
N GLN A 237 15.19 4.29 0.73
CA GLN A 237 14.56 5.13 -0.27
C GLN A 237 13.06 4.84 -0.40
N TYR A 238 12.33 5.82 -0.88
CA TYR A 238 10.93 5.71 -1.26
C TYR A 238 10.83 5.51 -2.76
N VAL A 239 10.13 4.45 -3.15
CA VAL A 239 9.87 4.13 -4.55
C VAL A 239 8.43 4.48 -4.85
N GLN A 240 8.20 5.36 -5.84
CA GLN A 240 6.87 5.83 -6.22
C GLN A 240 6.70 5.82 -7.73
N LEU A 241 5.55 5.30 -8.17
CA LEU A 241 5.13 5.38 -9.58
C LEU A 241 4.31 6.66 -9.77
N MET A 242 4.90 7.61 -10.47
CA MET A 242 4.33 8.92 -10.77
C MET A 242 3.79 9.02 -12.21
N GLY A 243 3.28 10.15 -12.59
CA GLY A 243 2.75 10.38 -13.93
C GLY A 243 3.79 10.22 -15.04
N ARG A 244 5.07 10.54 -14.79
CA ARG A 244 6.18 10.32 -15.72
C ARG A 244 7.01 9.06 -15.42
N GLY A 245 6.46 8.12 -14.69
CA GLY A 245 7.10 6.84 -14.42
C GLY A 245 7.59 6.67 -12.99
N LEU A 246 8.48 5.73 -12.80
CA LEU A 246 8.97 5.33 -11.50
C LEU A 246 10.12 6.23 -11.04
N VAL A 247 10.13 6.59 -9.76
CA VAL A 247 11.21 7.35 -9.12
C VAL A 247 11.65 6.69 -7.82
N GLY A 248 12.94 6.82 -7.50
CA GLY A 248 13.50 6.50 -6.19
C GLY A 248 14.03 7.74 -5.50
N VAL A 249 13.57 7.99 -4.28
CA VAL A 249 13.89 9.21 -3.50
C VAL A 249 14.51 8.81 -2.16
N ARG A 250 15.66 9.38 -1.83
CA ARG A 250 16.36 9.07 -0.58
C ARG A 250 15.52 9.45 0.64
N ALA A 251 15.30 8.50 1.53
CA ALA A 251 14.43 8.71 2.68
C ALA A 251 14.97 9.77 3.64
N ALA A 252 16.29 9.93 3.72
CA ALA A 252 16.92 10.84 4.67
C ALA A 252 16.61 12.32 4.40
N ASP A 253 16.60 12.75 3.14
CA ASP A 253 16.60 14.17 2.76
C ASP A 253 15.76 14.50 1.51
N GLY A 254 15.06 13.54 0.93
CA GLY A 254 14.22 13.77 -0.25
C GLY A 254 15.00 13.91 -1.57
N LYS A 255 16.31 13.59 -1.61
CA LYS A 255 17.08 13.66 -2.86
C LYS A 255 16.59 12.61 -3.86
N LEU A 256 16.27 13.04 -5.09
CA LEU A 256 16.01 12.12 -6.20
C LEU A 256 17.30 11.29 -6.46
N LEU A 257 17.19 9.98 -6.46
CA LEU A 257 18.29 9.05 -6.67
C LEU A 257 18.32 8.52 -8.10
N TRP A 258 17.14 8.16 -8.63
CA TRP A 258 16.99 7.58 -9.95
C TRP A 258 15.55 7.74 -10.45
N SER A 259 15.38 7.55 -11.75
CA SER A 259 14.06 7.52 -12.40
C SER A 259 14.02 6.51 -13.53
N TYR A 260 12.80 6.07 -13.92
CA TYR A 260 12.56 5.16 -15.01
C TYR A 260 11.26 5.53 -15.75
N ASN A 261 11.38 6.15 -16.93
CA ASN A 261 10.24 6.70 -17.67
C ASN A 261 9.53 5.69 -18.58
N ARG A 262 10.20 4.58 -18.99
CA ARG A 262 9.65 3.64 -19.99
C ARG A 262 8.29 3.07 -19.62
N ILE A 263 8.03 2.92 -18.31
CA ILE A 263 6.79 2.34 -17.77
C ILE A 263 5.61 3.31 -17.74
N ALA A 264 5.81 4.59 -17.99
CA ALA A 264 4.75 5.59 -17.95
C ALA A 264 3.81 5.49 -19.15
N ASN A 265 2.54 5.81 -18.94
CA ASN A 265 1.55 6.08 -19.99
C ASN A 265 0.84 7.42 -19.72
N ASP A 266 0.13 7.94 -20.73
CA ASP A 266 -0.51 9.26 -20.67
C ASP A 266 -1.90 9.25 -20.02
N VAL A 267 -2.38 8.09 -19.59
CA VAL A 267 -3.74 7.90 -19.07
C VAL A 267 -3.74 7.73 -17.55
N ALA A 268 -3.15 6.65 -17.04
CA ALA A 268 -3.05 6.40 -15.60
C ALA A 268 -1.97 5.37 -15.26
N ASN A 269 -1.10 5.70 -14.32
CA ASN A 269 -0.09 4.83 -13.74
C ASN A 269 -0.55 4.44 -12.32
N ILE A 270 -1.01 3.18 -12.12
CA ILE A 270 -1.83 2.85 -10.96
C ILE A 270 -1.17 1.83 -10.00
N PRO A 271 -0.66 0.67 -10.44
CA PRO A 271 -0.18 -0.36 -9.53
C PRO A 271 0.97 0.09 -8.63
N THR A 272 0.84 -0.21 -7.35
CA THR A 272 1.93 -0.03 -6.37
C THR A 272 3.12 -0.91 -6.77
N PRO A 273 4.36 -0.38 -6.80
CA PRO A 273 5.55 -1.16 -7.12
C PRO A 273 5.81 -2.28 -6.10
N ILE A 274 6.50 -3.33 -6.54
CA ILE A 274 6.99 -4.42 -5.69
C ILE A 274 8.49 -4.25 -5.51
N VAL A 275 8.97 -4.32 -4.28
CA VAL A 275 10.41 -4.24 -3.95
C VAL A 275 10.90 -5.53 -3.32
N ARG A 276 12.10 -5.99 -3.73
CA ARG A 276 12.76 -7.17 -3.16
C ARG A 276 14.27 -7.04 -3.27
N GLY A 277 14.93 -6.78 -2.15
CA GLY A 277 16.38 -6.51 -2.15
C GLY A 277 16.71 -5.32 -3.05
N ASP A 278 17.63 -5.54 -4.00
CA ASP A 278 18.02 -4.53 -4.98
C ASP A 278 17.07 -4.42 -6.18
N PHE A 279 15.97 -5.15 -6.20
CA PHE A 279 15.09 -5.20 -7.35
C PHE A 279 13.78 -4.45 -7.08
N VAL A 280 13.31 -3.77 -8.13
CA VAL A 280 12.01 -3.10 -8.17
C VAL A 280 11.23 -3.59 -9.39
N PHE A 281 10.09 -4.21 -9.16
CA PHE A 281 9.17 -4.58 -10.23
C PHE A 281 8.01 -3.56 -10.27
N THR A 282 7.63 -3.16 -11.48
CA THR A 282 6.56 -2.21 -11.73
C THR A 282 5.73 -2.63 -12.93
N SER A 283 4.46 -2.25 -12.94
CA SER A 283 3.53 -2.53 -14.04
C SER A 283 2.58 -1.36 -14.24
N THR A 284 2.12 -1.16 -15.46
CA THR A 284 1.01 -0.25 -15.77
C THR A 284 0.12 -0.87 -16.85
N GLY A 285 -1.15 -0.46 -16.85
CA GLY A 285 -2.12 -0.82 -17.88
C GLY A 285 -1.98 0.04 -19.16
N TYR A 286 -3.09 0.21 -19.86
CA TYR A 286 -3.20 1.11 -21.02
C TYR A 286 -2.16 0.82 -22.10
N GLN A 287 -1.99 -0.48 -22.45
CA GLN A 287 -1.07 -0.97 -23.48
C GLN A 287 0.41 -0.67 -23.19
N THR A 288 0.80 -0.55 -21.91
CA THR A 288 2.19 -0.26 -21.54
C THR A 288 2.99 -1.53 -21.25
N GLY A 289 2.73 -2.20 -20.12
CA GLY A 289 3.46 -3.43 -19.77
C GLY A 289 4.03 -3.43 -18.37
N SER A 290 5.14 -4.15 -18.18
CA SER A 290 5.80 -4.33 -16.88
C SER A 290 7.33 -4.34 -17.03
N ALA A 291 8.05 -3.99 -15.97
CA ALA A 291 9.51 -4.00 -15.95
C ALA A 291 10.05 -4.49 -14.62
N LEU A 292 11.19 -5.18 -14.67
CA LEU A 292 12.06 -5.40 -13.52
C LEU A 292 13.30 -4.52 -13.65
N LEU A 293 13.59 -3.77 -12.59
CA LEU A 293 14.76 -2.91 -12.48
C LEU A 293 15.66 -3.44 -11.39
N LYS A 294 16.99 -3.37 -11.61
CA LYS A 294 18.01 -3.58 -10.59
C LYS A 294 18.60 -2.23 -10.19
N LEU A 295 18.57 -1.94 -8.89
CA LEU A 295 19.20 -0.75 -8.34
C LEU A 295 20.70 -1.01 -8.14
N VAL A 296 21.53 -0.13 -8.67
CA VAL A 296 22.99 -0.25 -8.63
C VAL A 296 23.60 1.08 -8.20
N ARG A 297 24.61 1.03 -7.34
CA ARG A 297 25.36 2.25 -6.97
C ARG A 297 26.06 2.84 -8.18
N SER A 298 26.01 4.18 -8.30
CA SER A 298 26.65 4.94 -9.37
C SER A 298 27.16 6.25 -8.79
N GLY A 299 28.46 6.34 -8.49
CA GLY A 299 29.03 7.46 -7.75
C GLY A 299 28.32 7.65 -6.39
N ASP A 300 27.89 8.87 -6.10
CA ASP A 300 27.14 9.21 -4.89
C ASP A 300 25.64 8.96 -4.99
N GLY A 301 25.15 8.43 -6.08
CA GLY A 301 23.76 8.13 -6.38
C GLY A 301 23.49 6.67 -6.66
N LEU A 302 22.33 6.43 -7.27
CA LEU A 302 21.90 5.12 -7.76
C LEU A 302 21.46 5.24 -9.21
N THR A 303 21.55 4.12 -9.94
CA THR A 303 20.90 3.94 -11.23
C THR A 303 19.95 2.76 -11.15
N ALA A 304 18.84 2.85 -11.88
CA ALA A 304 17.90 1.75 -12.07
C ALA A 304 18.17 1.13 -13.46
N GLN A 305 18.78 -0.04 -13.46
CA GLN A 305 19.09 -0.78 -14.68
C GLN A 305 17.92 -1.69 -15.03
N GLU A 306 17.40 -1.58 -16.24
CA GLU A 306 16.36 -2.48 -16.76
C GLU A 306 16.93 -3.89 -16.91
N VAL A 307 16.37 -4.85 -16.17
CA VAL A 307 16.70 -6.28 -16.32
C VAL A 307 15.89 -6.86 -17.48
N TYR A 308 14.59 -6.56 -17.51
CA TYR A 308 13.70 -6.88 -18.62
C TYR A 308 12.50 -5.92 -18.66
N PHE A 309 11.87 -5.88 -19.84
CA PHE A 309 10.59 -5.25 -20.06
C PHE A 309 9.63 -6.23 -20.74
N LEU A 310 8.49 -6.45 -20.12
CA LEU A 310 7.39 -7.25 -20.68
C LEU A 310 6.39 -6.29 -21.32
N ASP A 311 6.07 -6.51 -22.58
CA ASP A 311 5.06 -5.73 -23.27
C ASP A 311 3.65 -5.97 -22.71
N ALA A 312 2.69 -5.16 -23.14
CA ALA A 312 1.32 -5.23 -22.68
C ALA A 312 0.61 -6.55 -23.03
N LYS A 313 1.10 -7.29 -24.04
CA LYS A 313 0.54 -8.61 -24.40
C LYS A 313 1.00 -9.68 -23.42
N THR A 314 2.19 -9.53 -22.88
CA THR A 314 2.80 -10.46 -21.92
C THR A 314 2.32 -10.21 -20.50
N LEU A 315 2.45 -8.96 -20.00
CA LEU A 315 1.94 -8.58 -18.67
C LEU A 315 1.67 -7.08 -18.58
N GLN A 316 0.43 -6.73 -18.31
CA GLN A 316 0.02 -5.40 -17.89
C GLN A 316 -1.03 -5.52 -16.78
N SER A 317 -0.94 -4.71 -15.74
CA SER A 317 -1.94 -4.62 -14.66
C SER A 317 -2.64 -3.27 -14.69
N HIS A 318 -3.94 -3.25 -14.45
CA HIS A 318 -4.73 -2.02 -14.38
C HIS A 318 -4.67 -1.41 -12.99
N HIS A 319 -5.67 -1.64 -12.12
CA HIS A 319 -5.67 -1.15 -10.74
C HIS A 319 -5.77 -2.26 -9.68
N GLY A 320 -5.81 -3.53 -10.09
CA GLY A 320 -5.86 -4.65 -9.16
C GLY A 320 -4.56 -4.95 -8.43
N GLY A 321 -3.45 -4.40 -8.90
CA GLY A 321 -2.13 -4.65 -8.36
C GLY A 321 -1.61 -6.06 -8.62
N LEU A 322 -0.45 -6.34 -8.08
CA LEU A 322 0.27 -7.61 -8.18
C LEU A 322 0.82 -7.98 -6.80
N VAL A 323 1.01 -9.26 -6.52
CA VAL A 323 1.59 -9.75 -5.27
C VAL A 323 2.77 -10.68 -5.56
N LEU A 324 3.84 -10.54 -4.79
CA LEU A 324 5.01 -11.43 -4.86
C LEU A 324 4.91 -12.48 -3.76
N VAL A 325 4.91 -13.75 -4.14
CA VAL A 325 4.93 -14.89 -3.22
C VAL A 325 6.09 -15.81 -3.61
N GLY A 326 7.04 -15.99 -2.71
CA GLY A 326 8.30 -16.65 -3.04
C GLY A 326 9.00 -15.93 -4.20
N ASP A 327 9.28 -16.64 -5.29
CA ASP A 327 9.95 -16.09 -6.48
C ASP A 327 8.99 -15.72 -7.61
N HIS A 328 7.67 -15.76 -7.37
CA HIS A 328 6.65 -15.59 -8.39
C HIS A 328 5.74 -14.40 -8.10
N ILE A 329 5.46 -13.64 -9.15
CA ILE A 329 4.50 -12.54 -9.16
C ILE A 329 3.16 -13.07 -9.66
N TYR A 330 2.09 -12.78 -8.91
CA TYR A 330 0.72 -13.16 -9.24
C TYR A 330 -0.16 -11.93 -9.36
N GLY A 331 -1.15 -11.99 -10.23
CA GLY A 331 -2.15 -10.93 -10.35
C GLY A 331 -3.07 -11.08 -11.55
N GLY A 332 -3.86 -10.04 -11.81
CA GLY A 332 -4.74 -9.95 -12.97
C GLY A 332 -4.05 -9.28 -14.15
N HIS A 333 -3.94 -10.00 -15.27
CA HIS A 333 -3.39 -9.54 -16.54
C HIS A 333 -4.46 -9.01 -17.50
N GLY A 334 -4.02 -8.28 -18.54
CA GLY A 334 -4.84 -7.89 -19.69
C GLY A 334 -5.63 -6.60 -19.48
N HIS A 335 -5.06 -5.64 -18.75
CA HIS A 335 -5.68 -4.37 -18.41
C HIS A 335 -7.04 -4.63 -17.72
N ASN A 336 -8.15 -4.26 -18.32
CA ASN A 336 -9.50 -4.45 -17.77
C ASN A 336 -10.07 -5.84 -18.05
N LYS A 337 -9.25 -6.91 -17.98
CA LYS A 337 -9.66 -8.31 -18.14
C LYS A 337 -9.47 -9.13 -16.86
N GLY A 338 -8.43 -8.82 -16.07
CA GLY A 338 -8.16 -9.48 -14.81
C GLY A 338 -7.79 -10.97 -14.91
N PHE A 339 -7.27 -11.42 -16.05
CA PHE A 339 -6.90 -12.82 -16.25
C PHE A 339 -5.80 -13.26 -15.29
N PRO A 340 -6.00 -14.32 -14.49
CA PRO A 340 -4.99 -14.79 -13.58
C PRO A 340 -3.70 -15.15 -14.31
N ILE A 341 -2.56 -14.72 -13.75
CA ILE A 341 -1.23 -14.98 -14.30
C ILE A 341 -0.23 -15.20 -13.18
N CYS A 342 0.76 -16.05 -13.45
CA CYS A 342 1.94 -16.28 -12.64
C CYS A 342 3.20 -16.03 -13.48
N VAL A 343 4.08 -15.17 -12.99
CA VAL A 343 5.32 -14.80 -13.67
C VAL A 343 6.50 -14.99 -12.73
N GLU A 344 7.56 -15.65 -13.18
CA GLU A 344 8.81 -15.74 -12.43
C GLU A 344 9.48 -14.36 -12.38
N MET A 345 9.69 -13.82 -11.17
CA MET A 345 10.16 -12.45 -11.00
C MET A 345 11.55 -12.22 -11.62
N ALA A 346 12.45 -13.18 -11.48
CA ALA A 346 13.85 -13.01 -11.90
C ALA A 346 14.00 -12.91 -13.43
N THR A 347 13.17 -13.61 -14.20
CA THR A 347 13.31 -13.76 -15.66
C THR A 347 12.20 -13.09 -16.45
N GLY A 348 11.05 -12.79 -15.81
CA GLY A 348 9.85 -12.32 -16.49
C GLY A 348 9.10 -13.42 -17.26
N LYS A 349 9.52 -14.69 -17.11
CA LYS A 349 8.87 -15.82 -17.78
C LYS A 349 7.45 -16.02 -17.22
N VAL A 350 6.48 -16.06 -18.11
CA VAL A 350 5.12 -16.49 -17.76
C VAL A 350 5.18 -18.00 -17.46
N VAL A 351 4.84 -18.36 -16.22
CA VAL A 351 4.82 -19.74 -15.75
C VAL A 351 3.48 -20.40 -16.11
N TRP A 352 2.38 -19.67 -15.86
CA TRP A 352 1.04 -20.05 -16.29
C TRP A 352 0.12 -18.82 -16.38
N GLY A 353 -0.97 -18.94 -17.11
CA GLY A 353 -2.06 -17.96 -17.16
C GLY A 353 -1.89 -16.86 -18.20
N GLY A 354 -2.57 -15.74 -17.97
CA GLY A 354 -2.67 -14.62 -18.91
C GLY A 354 -3.80 -14.79 -19.94
N ASP A 355 -4.30 -16.00 -20.11
CA ASP A 355 -5.41 -16.36 -21.01
C ASP A 355 -6.53 -17.14 -20.30
N ILE A 356 -6.36 -17.49 -19.04
CA ILE A 356 -7.33 -18.22 -18.23
C ILE A 356 -8.59 -17.36 -18.07
N ARG A 357 -9.74 -18.00 -18.31
CA ARG A 357 -11.07 -17.40 -18.18
C ARG A 357 -11.83 -18.09 -17.05
N ASN A 358 -12.37 -17.28 -16.16
CA ASN A 358 -13.36 -17.68 -15.17
C ASN A 358 -14.58 -16.75 -15.29
N ALA A 359 -15.53 -16.81 -14.36
CA ALA A 359 -16.70 -15.92 -14.36
C ALA A 359 -16.40 -14.46 -13.97
N GLY A 360 -15.14 -14.15 -13.58
CA GLY A 360 -14.69 -12.79 -13.24
C GLY A 360 -14.55 -11.92 -14.49
N THR A 361 -14.97 -10.67 -14.38
CA THR A 361 -14.85 -9.67 -15.43
C THR A 361 -14.29 -8.37 -14.89
N GLY A 362 -13.61 -7.62 -15.76
CA GLY A 362 -12.94 -6.38 -15.42
C GLY A 362 -11.61 -6.62 -14.67
N SER A 363 -11.05 -5.55 -14.11
CA SER A 363 -9.82 -5.66 -13.32
C SER A 363 -10.01 -6.53 -12.08
N ALA A 364 -8.95 -7.23 -11.67
CA ALA A 364 -8.98 -8.07 -10.48
C ALA A 364 -7.95 -7.58 -9.45
N ALA A 365 -8.43 -7.23 -8.26
CA ALA A 365 -7.58 -6.96 -7.10
C ALA A 365 -7.09 -8.27 -6.48
N VAL A 366 -5.84 -8.31 -6.01
CA VAL A 366 -5.24 -9.52 -5.47
C VAL A 366 -4.55 -9.26 -4.14
N MET A 367 -4.69 -10.22 -3.20
CA MET A 367 -3.85 -10.36 -2.02
C MET A 367 -3.53 -11.85 -1.77
N PHE A 368 -2.51 -12.08 -0.94
CA PHE A 368 -2.09 -13.43 -0.54
C PHE A 368 -2.30 -13.65 0.96
N ALA A 369 -2.78 -14.83 1.33
CA ALA A 369 -2.80 -15.35 2.70
C ALA A 369 -2.82 -16.88 2.70
N ASP A 370 -2.11 -17.52 3.64
CA ASP A 370 -2.13 -18.96 3.93
C ASP A 370 -2.11 -19.87 2.68
N GLY A 371 -1.15 -19.62 1.79
CA GLY A 371 -0.97 -20.42 0.58
C GLY A 371 -1.94 -20.11 -0.56
N HIS A 372 -2.80 -19.11 -0.43
CA HIS A 372 -3.82 -18.78 -1.41
C HIS A 372 -3.80 -17.32 -1.84
N LEU A 373 -4.23 -17.08 -3.08
CA LEU A 373 -4.51 -15.77 -3.65
C LEU A 373 -6.02 -15.52 -3.58
N TYR A 374 -6.39 -14.35 -3.09
CA TYR A 374 -7.76 -13.87 -3.02
C TYR A 374 -7.95 -12.85 -4.14
N PHE A 375 -8.56 -13.27 -5.25
CA PHE A 375 -8.86 -12.43 -6.40
C PHE A 375 -10.27 -11.85 -6.26
N ARG A 376 -10.39 -10.53 -6.34
CA ARG A 376 -11.67 -9.84 -6.38
C ARG A 376 -11.81 -9.12 -7.70
N TYR A 377 -12.79 -9.52 -8.51
CA TYR A 377 -13.08 -8.96 -9.82
C TYR A 377 -14.03 -7.78 -9.74
N GLN A 378 -13.99 -6.95 -10.79
CA GLN A 378 -14.83 -5.75 -10.91
C GLN A 378 -16.34 -6.05 -10.88
N ASN A 379 -16.77 -7.23 -11.34
CA ASN A 379 -18.17 -7.68 -11.26
C ASN A 379 -18.57 -8.25 -9.89
N GLY A 380 -17.71 -8.12 -8.87
CA GLY A 380 -17.96 -8.58 -7.51
C GLY A 380 -17.69 -10.06 -7.26
N LEU A 381 -17.26 -10.82 -8.26
CA LEU A 381 -16.80 -12.20 -8.04
C LEU A 381 -15.51 -12.19 -7.22
N VAL A 382 -15.45 -13.06 -6.22
CA VAL A 382 -14.26 -13.33 -5.41
C VAL A 382 -13.86 -14.78 -5.62
N VAL A 383 -12.58 -14.99 -5.98
CA VAL A 383 -12.05 -16.33 -6.33
C VAL A 383 -10.86 -16.63 -5.43
N LEU A 384 -10.84 -17.81 -4.83
CA LEU A 384 -9.71 -18.36 -4.10
C LEU A 384 -8.88 -19.22 -5.06
N ILE A 385 -7.59 -18.90 -5.19
CA ILE A 385 -6.67 -19.60 -6.11
C ILE A 385 -5.47 -20.07 -5.29
N GLU A 386 -5.02 -21.31 -5.46
CA GLU A 386 -3.79 -21.81 -4.84
C GLU A 386 -2.57 -21.03 -5.36
N ALA A 387 -1.77 -20.46 -4.48
CA ALA A 387 -0.56 -19.70 -4.84
C ALA A 387 0.61 -20.64 -5.15
N THR A 388 0.58 -21.25 -6.33
CA THR A 388 1.60 -22.22 -6.77
C THR A 388 2.06 -21.95 -8.20
N PRO A 389 3.36 -22.15 -8.52
CA PRO A 389 3.84 -22.11 -9.90
C PRO A 389 3.46 -23.37 -10.70
N ALA A 390 2.94 -24.42 -10.08
CA ALA A 390 2.62 -25.68 -10.74
C ALA A 390 1.40 -25.60 -11.69
N GLY A 391 0.68 -24.49 -11.72
CA GLY A 391 -0.49 -24.26 -12.59
C GLY A 391 -1.63 -23.58 -11.86
N TYR A 392 -2.62 -23.11 -12.62
CA TYR A 392 -3.84 -22.50 -12.07
C TYR A 392 -4.72 -23.56 -11.37
N ARG A 393 -5.08 -23.31 -10.14
CA ARG A 393 -5.96 -24.16 -9.34
C ARG A 393 -6.94 -23.30 -8.54
N GLU A 394 -8.18 -23.24 -9.01
CA GLU A 394 -9.27 -22.59 -8.28
C GLU A 394 -9.72 -23.48 -7.10
N LYS A 395 -9.89 -22.86 -5.93
CA LYS A 395 -10.30 -23.49 -4.68
C LYS A 395 -11.67 -23.02 -4.19
N GLY A 396 -12.40 -22.35 -5.05
CA GLY A 396 -13.75 -21.89 -4.82
C GLY A 396 -13.95 -20.44 -5.17
N SER A 397 -15.20 -20.06 -5.34
CA SER A 397 -15.58 -18.69 -5.68
C SER A 397 -16.98 -18.37 -5.18
N PHE A 398 -17.26 -17.09 -4.99
CA PHE A 398 -18.58 -16.56 -4.68
C PHE A 398 -18.69 -15.11 -5.16
N THR A 399 -19.92 -14.62 -5.32
CA THR A 399 -20.16 -13.21 -5.69
C THR A 399 -20.61 -12.42 -4.46
N ILE A 400 -20.04 -11.22 -4.28
CA ILE A 400 -20.47 -10.27 -3.24
C ILE A 400 -21.93 -9.91 -3.53
N PRO A 401 -22.83 -9.97 -2.52
CA PRO A 401 -24.21 -9.52 -2.70
C PRO A 401 -24.28 -8.03 -3.05
N GLU A 402 -25.26 -7.64 -3.86
CA GLU A 402 -25.59 -6.23 -4.13
C GLU A 402 -24.45 -5.35 -4.70
N VAL A 403 -23.73 -5.86 -5.70
CA VAL A 403 -22.75 -5.06 -6.44
C VAL A 403 -23.47 -3.96 -7.24
N LYS A 404 -23.22 -2.70 -6.92
CA LYS A 404 -23.90 -1.53 -7.52
C LYS A 404 -23.05 -0.77 -8.52
N ASN A 405 -21.72 -0.83 -8.34
CA ASN A 405 -20.70 -0.13 -9.16
C ASN A 405 -19.51 -1.07 -9.37
N PRO A 406 -18.50 -0.67 -10.14
CA PRO A 406 -17.29 -1.48 -10.24
C PRO A 406 -16.72 -1.83 -8.86
N SER A 407 -16.50 -3.12 -8.61
CA SER A 407 -16.04 -3.67 -7.33
C SER A 407 -14.51 -3.61 -7.25
N TRP A 408 -13.94 -2.41 -7.05
CA TRP A 408 -12.50 -2.14 -7.11
C TRP A 408 -11.73 -2.18 -5.78
N PRO A 409 -12.34 -1.97 -4.58
CA PRO A 409 -11.58 -2.02 -3.34
C PRO A 409 -10.85 -3.35 -3.17
N HIS A 410 -9.60 -3.29 -2.70
CA HIS A 410 -8.80 -4.49 -2.49
C HIS A 410 -9.34 -5.30 -1.31
N PRO A 411 -9.33 -6.65 -1.38
CA PRO A 411 -9.68 -7.50 -0.25
C PRO A 411 -8.64 -7.36 0.87
N VAL A 412 -9.08 -7.56 2.11
CA VAL A 412 -8.21 -7.55 3.30
C VAL A 412 -8.50 -8.77 4.14
N ILE A 413 -7.44 -9.44 4.61
CA ILE A 413 -7.52 -10.53 5.59
C ILE A 413 -6.78 -10.11 6.85
N ALA A 414 -7.51 -10.10 7.96
CA ALA A 414 -7.00 -9.81 9.30
C ALA A 414 -7.87 -10.46 10.37
N GLY A 415 -7.26 -11.10 11.36
CA GLY A 415 -7.98 -11.80 12.47
C GLY A 415 -8.85 -12.96 12.01
N GLY A 416 -8.44 -13.70 10.97
CA GLY A 416 -9.22 -14.79 10.39
C GLY A 416 -10.50 -14.34 9.70
N ARG A 417 -10.56 -13.08 9.29
CA ARG A 417 -11.71 -12.46 8.62
C ARG A 417 -11.30 -11.92 7.26
N LEU A 418 -12.17 -12.13 6.25
CA LEU A 418 -12.07 -11.50 4.94
C LEU A 418 -13.03 -10.29 4.90
N TYR A 419 -12.45 -9.11 4.67
CA TYR A 419 -13.18 -7.85 4.56
C TYR A 419 -13.28 -7.43 3.10
N LEU A 420 -14.50 -7.19 2.63
CA LEU A 420 -14.79 -6.77 1.26
C LEU A 420 -15.66 -5.50 1.28
N ARG A 421 -15.02 -4.35 1.01
CA ARG A 421 -15.71 -3.07 0.89
C ARG A 421 -16.42 -2.99 -0.47
N GLU A 422 -17.72 -2.65 -0.48
CA GLU A 422 -18.51 -2.46 -1.71
C GLU A 422 -19.36 -1.19 -1.55
N GLN A 423 -18.91 -0.10 -2.17
CA GLN A 423 -19.58 1.20 -2.08
C GLN A 423 -19.99 1.55 -0.63
N ASP A 424 -21.26 1.65 -0.34
CA ASP A 424 -21.81 1.97 0.99
C ASP A 424 -21.70 0.83 2.01
N ALA A 425 -21.30 -0.37 1.59
CA ALA A 425 -21.29 -1.56 2.44
C ALA A 425 -19.88 -2.11 2.71
N LEU A 426 -19.69 -2.74 3.86
CA LEU A 426 -18.54 -3.58 4.18
C LEU A 426 -19.04 -4.96 4.61
N TYR A 427 -18.59 -5.99 3.92
CA TYR A 427 -18.87 -7.39 4.24
C TYR A 427 -17.69 -7.99 4.99
N CYS A 428 -17.97 -8.70 6.08
CA CYS A 428 -16.98 -9.44 6.87
C CYS A 428 -17.33 -10.92 6.87
N TYR A 429 -16.48 -11.73 6.28
CA TYR A 429 -16.64 -13.18 6.20
C TYR A 429 -15.69 -13.89 7.17
N ASP A 430 -16.13 -14.97 7.78
CA ASP A 430 -15.26 -15.85 8.58
C ASP A 430 -14.52 -16.81 7.64
N VAL A 431 -13.20 -16.73 7.59
CA VAL A 431 -12.36 -17.57 6.75
C VAL A 431 -11.47 -18.51 7.55
N ARG A 432 -11.71 -18.67 8.84
CA ARG A 432 -10.96 -19.59 9.71
C ARG A 432 -11.36 -21.04 9.43
N LYS A 433 -10.39 -21.94 9.47
CA LYS A 433 -10.67 -23.37 9.63
C LYS A 433 -11.41 -23.58 10.96
N SER A 434 -12.47 -24.36 10.92
CA SER A 434 -13.19 -24.83 12.10
C SER A 434 -12.39 -25.92 12.81
#